data_b05bb1a4d526ba7b948217a64d6a67de
#
_entry.id   b05bb1a4d526ba7b948217a64d6a67de
#
_cell.length_a   1.000
_cell.length_b   1.000
_cell.length_c   1.000
_cell.angle_alpha   90.00
_cell.angle_beta   90.00
_cell.angle_gamma   90.00
#
_symmetry.space_group_name_H-M   'P 1'
#
loop_
_entity.id
_entity.type
_entity.pdbx_description
1 polymer ?
#
loop_
_entity_poly.entity_id
_entity_poly.type
_entity_poly.pdbx_seq_one_letter_code
_entity_poly.pdbx_strand_id
1 'polypeptide(L)'
;LISKPSGPKLVVLYQYKGSPLLSWIKYFAGQQPRCYEERFEQALRHSKALGLASPGFSRTEGRFASEHNLQVFQQVVEAYLCDYHAEEVSQQCFAVTLMLKAPLEEALGMPLAFTLGYVEYNGHNVFYSHHRVLKAMLKKGVPSPALNLHAWLTLPSHEVIDMTFGTTYGVVNQIPSVIGRMCFMHPDDMTADMQYRPQLVGEDYLERIGATHILLMPS
;
A
#
# COMPACT_ATOMS: atom_id res chain seq x y z
N LEU A 1 -4.25 -11.11 39.28
CA LEU A 1 -3.45 -11.47 38.08
C LEU A 1 -4.43 -11.58 36.90
N ILE A 2 -4.64 -10.47 36.21
CA ILE A 2 -5.44 -10.42 34.97
C ILE A 2 -4.47 -10.66 33.84
N SER A 3 -4.58 -11.80 33.17
CA SER A 3 -3.80 -12.10 31.97
C SER A 3 -4.14 -11.09 30.88
N LYS A 4 -3.15 -10.34 30.38
CA LYS A 4 -3.28 -9.51 29.18
C LYS A 4 -3.75 -10.39 28.02
N PRO A 5 -4.77 -9.98 27.25
CA PRO A 5 -5.10 -10.65 26.01
C PRO A 5 -3.92 -10.49 25.05
N SER A 6 -3.48 -11.60 24.48
CA SER A 6 -2.47 -11.61 23.42
C SER A 6 -3.03 -10.83 22.22
N GLY A 7 -2.38 -9.71 21.87
CA GLY A 7 -2.70 -8.94 20.68
C GLY A 7 -2.72 -9.78 19.40
N PRO A 8 -3.30 -9.29 18.31
CA PRO A 8 -3.40 -10.03 17.07
C PRO A 8 -1.99 -10.41 16.59
N LYS A 9 -1.76 -11.72 16.41
CA LYS A 9 -0.50 -12.22 15.87
C LYS A 9 -0.35 -11.70 14.44
N LEU A 10 0.70 -10.92 14.22
CA LEU A 10 1.12 -10.46 12.91
C LEU A 10 1.34 -11.71 12.01
N VAL A 11 0.54 -11.87 10.98
CA VAL A 11 0.72 -12.94 9.99
C VAL A 11 1.20 -12.31 8.70
N VAL A 12 2.49 -12.41 8.44
CA VAL A 12 3.05 -12.03 7.14
C VAL A 12 2.69 -13.13 6.14
N LEU A 13 1.98 -12.78 5.08
CA LEU A 13 1.66 -13.70 3.99
C LEU A 13 2.91 -13.93 3.13
N TYR A 14 3.72 -14.89 3.52
CA TYR A 14 4.76 -15.43 2.68
C TYR A 14 4.20 -16.63 1.91
N GLN A 15 3.92 -16.48 0.61
CA GLN A 15 3.70 -17.62 -0.27
C GLN A 15 4.93 -17.84 -1.14
N TYR A 16 5.74 -18.83 -0.74
CA TYR A 16 6.80 -19.36 -1.59
C TYR A 16 6.16 -20.22 -2.70
N LYS A 17 6.26 -19.80 -3.96
CA LYS A 17 5.89 -20.62 -5.11
C LYS A 17 7.12 -21.35 -5.65
N GLY A 18 7.24 -22.63 -5.34
CA GLY A 18 7.93 -23.59 -6.20
C GLY A 18 6.91 -24.23 -7.14
N SER A 19 6.94 -23.93 -8.42
CA SER A 19 6.81 -24.77 -9.61
C SER A 19 6.38 -24.00 -10.85
N PRO A 20 7.09 -24.16 -11.98
CA PRO A 20 6.74 -23.53 -13.24
C PRO A 20 5.92 -24.51 -14.09
N LEU A 21 4.61 -24.38 -14.13
CA LEU A 21 3.80 -25.03 -15.17
C LEU A 21 2.53 -24.20 -15.42
N LEU A 22 2.35 -23.89 -16.71
CA LEU A 22 1.19 -23.25 -17.35
C LEU A 22 1.29 -21.74 -17.64
N SER A 23 2.21 -21.38 -18.54
CA SER A 23 2.20 -20.11 -19.25
C SER A 23 1.69 -20.22 -20.71
N TRP A 24 0.63 -20.97 -20.99
CA TRP A 24 0.26 -21.26 -22.39
C TRP A 24 -1.13 -20.78 -22.87
N ILE A 25 -1.88 -20.00 -22.13
CA ILE A 25 -3.16 -19.50 -22.63
C ILE A 25 -3.28 -18.00 -22.36
N LYS A 26 -2.72 -17.14 -23.21
CA LYS A 26 -3.16 -15.75 -23.42
C LYS A 26 -2.64 -15.20 -24.75
N TYR A 27 -3.14 -15.75 -25.83
CA TYR A 27 -3.11 -15.08 -27.13
C TYR A 27 -4.57 -14.81 -27.51
N PHE A 28 -5.15 -13.73 -27.01
CA PHE A 28 -6.25 -13.03 -27.67
C PHE A 28 -6.14 -11.53 -27.42
N ALA A 29 -6.28 -10.79 -28.52
CA ALA A 29 -6.06 -9.36 -28.66
C ALA A 29 -6.81 -8.50 -27.62
N GLY A 30 -6.09 -7.58 -27.03
CA GLY A 30 -6.60 -6.54 -26.14
C GLY A 30 -5.59 -6.31 -25.03
N GLN A 31 -4.89 -5.20 -25.09
CA GLN A 31 -3.87 -4.68 -24.16
C GLN A 31 -3.52 -5.65 -23.02
N GLN A 32 -2.33 -6.24 -23.09
CA GLN A 32 -1.79 -7.04 -21.98
C GLN A 32 -1.94 -6.22 -20.68
N PRO A 33 -2.38 -6.83 -19.57
CA PRO A 33 -2.43 -6.10 -18.31
C PRO A 33 -1.02 -5.59 -18.02
N ARG A 34 -0.85 -4.28 -17.99
CA ARG A 34 0.43 -3.63 -17.69
C ARG A 34 0.91 -4.18 -16.36
N CYS A 35 2.18 -4.57 -16.27
CA CYS A 35 2.81 -4.99 -15.01
C CYS A 35 2.75 -3.83 -13.99
N TYR A 36 3.01 -4.11 -12.73
CA TYR A 36 3.01 -3.08 -11.68
C TYR A 36 4.00 -1.96 -11.98
N GLU A 37 5.19 -2.30 -12.45
CA GLU A 37 6.25 -1.35 -12.80
C GLU A 37 5.77 -0.30 -13.83
N GLU A 38 5.15 -0.75 -14.92
CA GLU A 38 4.62 0.16 -15.94
C GLU A 38 3.52 1.07 -15.40
N ARG A 39 2.68 0.54 -14.51
CA ARG A 39 1.62 1.31 -13.83
C ARG A 39 2.20 2.32 -12.86
N PHE A 40 3.24 1.94 -12.12
CA PHE A 40 3.95 2.82 -11.21
C PHE A 40 4.62 3.97 -11.95
N GLU A 41 5.30 3.69 -13.06
CA GLU A 41 5.86 4.70 -13.94
C GLU A 41 4.77 5.63 -14.54
N GLN A 42 3.62 5.08 -14.87
CA GLN A 42 2.48 5.88 -15.31
C GLN A 42 1.96 6.78 -14.18
N ALA A 43 1.90 6.29 -12.95
CA ALA A 43 1.48 7.06 -11.77
C ALA A 43 2.47 8.19 -11.47
N LEU A 44 3.79 7.96 -11.60
CA LEU A 44 4.82 9.00 -11.52
C LEU A 44 4.62 10.11 -12.55
N ARG A 45 4.41 9.73 -13.83
CA ARG A 45 4.12 10.70 -14.89
C ARG A 45 2.82 11.46 -14.63
N HIS A 46 1.80 10.79 -14.11
CA HIS A 46 0.53 11.41 -13.78
C HIS A 46 0.68 12.42 -12.63
N SER A 47 1.40 12.08 -11.57
CA SER A 47 1.72 13.01 -10.48
C SER A 47 2.41 14.27 -11.01
N LYS A 48 3.43 14.12 -11.85
CA LYS A 48 4.13 15.25 -12.50
C LYS A 48 3.20 16.10 -13.36
N ALA A 49 2.33 15.47 -14.15
CA ALA A 49 1.36 16.17 -15.00
C ALA A 49 0.30 16.96 -14.20
N LEU A 50 0.04 16.57 -12.96
CA LEU A 50 -0.79 17.31 -12.02
C LEU A 50 -0.03 18.41 -11.27
N GLY A 51 1.27 18.57 -11.52
CA GLY A 51 2.14 19.55 -10.84
C GLY A 51 2.45 19.16 -9.39
N LEU A 52 2.36 17.89 -9.06
CA LEU A 52 2.71 17.38 -7.73
C LEU A 52 4.22 17.21 -7.60
N ALA A 53 4.74 17.49 -6.41
CA ALA A 53 6.11 17.10 -6.06
C ALA A 53 6.19 15.56 -6.10
N SER A 54 7.08 15.06 -6.93
CA SER A 54 7.30 13.62 -7.06
C SER A 54 8.68 13.30 -6.50
N PRO A 55 8.79 12.29 -5.62
CA PRO A 55 10.09 11.87 -5.12
C PRO A 55 10.96 11.41 -6.29
N GLY A 56 12.28 11.62 -6.18
CA GLY A 56 13.23 10.95 -7.06
C GLY A 56 13.10 9.45 -6.87
N PHE A 57 12.74 8.73 -7.92
CA PHE A 57 12.67 7.28 -7.91
C PHE A 57 13.76 6.73 -8.84
N SER A 58 14.68 5.95 -8.25
CA SER A 58 15.74 5.25 -9.00
C SER A 58 15.47 3.77 -8.88
N ARG A 59 15.12 3.14 -10.00
CA ARG A 59 14.88 1.69 -10.05
C ARG A 59 16.16 0.93 -9.70
N THR A 60 16.00 -0.12 -8.89
CA THR A 60 17.02 -1.15 -8.67
C THR A 60 16.54 -2.49 -9.20
N GLU A 61 17.48 -3.32 -9.65
CA GLU A 61 17.17 -4.68 -10.07
C GLU A 61 17.23 -5.64 -8.86
N GLY A 62 16.51 -6.76 -8.97
CA GLY A 62 16.51 -7.82 -7.97
C GLY A 62 15.32 -7.78 -7.02
N ARG A 63 15.32 -8.71 -6.08
CA ARG A 63 14.29 -8.88 -5.05
C ARG A 63 14.89 -8.48 -3.71
N PHE A 64 14.16 -7.65 -2.98
CA PHE A 64 14.60 -7.13 -1.69
C PHE A 64 13.88 -7.81 -0.50
N ALA A 65 12.68 -8.35 -0.72
CA ALA A 65 11.93 -9.11 0.27
C ALA A 65 12.62 -10.44 0.59
N SER A 66 13.68 -10.39 1.41
CA SER A 66 14.38 -11.53 1.99
C SER A 66 13.83 -11.84 3.38
N GLU A 67 14.13 -13.03 3.92
CA GLU A 67 13.74 -13.37 5.30
C GLU A 67 14.27 -12.33 6.33
N HIS A 68 15.51 -11.89 6.15
CA HIS A 68 16.10 -10.85 7.01
C HIS A 68 15.30 -9.54 6.93
N ASN A 69 15.03 -9.05 5.73
CA ASN A 69 14.32 -7.77 5.55
C ASN A 69 12.84 -7.86 5.99
N LEU A 70 12.23 -9.04 5.87
CA LEU A 70 10.91 -9.29 6.45
C LEU A 70 10.93 -9.22 7.97
N GLN A 71 11.96 -9.78 8.63
CA GLN A 71 12.13 -9.67 10.09
C GLN A 71 12.34 -8.21 10.51
N VAL A 72 13.19 -7.46 9.80
CA VAL A 72 13.40 -6.02 10.04
C VAL A 72 12.08 -5.25 9.91
N PHE A 73 11.34 -5.47 8.83
CA PHE A 73 10.01 -4.89 8.62
C PHE A 73 9.06 -5.19 9.78
N GLN A 74 8.98 -6.46 10.21
CA GLN A 74 8.13 -6.86 11.33
C GLN A 74 8.50 -6.13 12.63
N GLN A 75 9.79 -6.06 12.95
CA GLN A 75 10.28 -5.37 14.15
C GLN A 75 9.91 -3.90 14.17
N VAL A 76 10.07 -3.21 13.03
CA VAL A 76 9.69 -1.80 12.92
C VAL A 76 8.18 -1.64 13.11
N VAL A 77 7.38 -2.41 12.38
CA VAL A 77 5.91 -2.30 12.47
C VAL A 77 5.41 -2.64 13.89
N GLU A 78 5.95 -3.67 14.51
CA GLU A 78 5.59 -4.06 15.88
C GLU A 78 5.94 -2.94 16.87
N ALA A 79 7.12 -2.31 16.75
CA ALA A 79 7.53 -1.21 17.63
C ALA A 79 6.58 0.00 17.58
N TYR A 80 5.90 0.23 16.44
CA TYR A 80 5.01 1.39 16.26
C TYR A 80 3.52 1.05 16.40
N LEU A 81 3.11 -0.18 16.12
CA LEU A 81 1.69 -0.54 16.08
C LEU A 81 1.26 -1.53 17.18
N CYS A 82 2.18 -1.98 18.07
CA CYS A 82 1.86 -2.99 19.10
C CYS A 82 0.75 -2.56 20.08
N ASP A 83 0.61 -1.26 20.31
CA ASP A 83 -0.37 -0.71 21.26
C ASP A 83 -1.71 -0.33 20.61
N TYR A 84 -1.82 -0.41 19.28
CA TYR A 84 -3.03 -0.07 18.54
C TYR A 84 -3.94 -1.29 18.34
N HIS A 85 -5.24 -1.08 18.51
CA HIS A 85 -6.25 -2.05 18.14
C HIS A 85 -6.55 -2.00 16.63
N ALA A 86 -7.11 -3.09 16.09
CA ALA A 86 -7.42 -3.19 14.68
C ALA A 86 -8.37 -2.07 14.17
N GLU A 87 -9.33 -1.68 15.03
CA GLU A 87 -10.28 -0.62 14.76
C GLU A 87 -9.59 0.75 14.61
N GLU A 88 -8.53 0.98 15.38
CA GLU A 88 -7.74 2.23 15.34
C GLU A 88 -6.84 2.30 14.11
N VAL A 89 -6.35 1.16 13.62
CA VAL A 89 -5.57 1.06 12.38
C VAL A 89 -6.46 1.09 11.14
N SER A 90 -7.70 0.60 11.28
CA SER A 90 -8.65 0.54 10.17
C SER A 90 -8.95 1.93 9.62
N GLN A 91 -8.92 2.04 8.29
CA GLN A 91 -9.13 3.29 7.54
C GLN A 91 -8.07 4.39 7.77
N GLN A 92 -6.94 4.06 8.43
CA GLN A 92 -5.83 4.97 8.70
C GLN A 92 -4.64 4.76 7.75
N CYS A 93 -4.87 4.27 6.54
CA CYS A 93 -3.79 3.92 5.60
C CYS A 93 -2.83 5.08 5.34
N PHE A 94 -3.31 6.33 5.24
CA PHE A 94 -2.44 7.48 5.03
C PHE A 94 -1.56 7.76 6.25
N ALA A 95 -2.17 7.84 7.43
CA ALA A 95 -1.47 8.13 8.68
C ALA A 95 -0.42 7.07 9.00
N VAL A 96 -0.82 5.80 8.96
CA VAL A 96 0.08 4.67 9.26
C VAL A 96 1.22 4.60 8.25
N THR A 97 0.94 4.76 6.95
CA THR A 97 1.98 4.70 5.92
C THR A 97 2.95 5.87 6.02
N LEU A 98 2.47 7.10 6.30
CA LEU A 98 3.33 8.26 6.54
C LEU A 98 4.18 8.11 7.80
N MET A 99 3.58 7.65 8.90
CA MET A 99 4.27 7.45 10.18
C MET A 99 5.41 6.42 10.07
N LEU A 100 5.18 5.32 9.35
CA LEU A 100 6.14 4.23 9.24
C LEU A 100 7.14 4.41 8.11
N LYS A 101 6.95 5.35 7.19
CA LYS A 101 7.84 5.53 6.04
C LYS A 101 9.29 5.78 6.46
N ALA A 102 9.56 6.83 7.25
CA ALA A 102 10.92 7.17 7.65
C ALA A 102 11.60 6.09 8.51
N PRO A 103 10.94 5.49 9.52
CA PRO A 103 11.51 4.35 10.25
C PRO A 103 11.85 3.15 9.36
N LEU A 104 11.00 2.84 8.37
CA LEU A 104 11.27 1.75 7.43
C LEU A 104 12.40 2.09 6.45
N GLU A 105 12.50 3.34 5.98
CA GLU A 105 13.61 3.80 5.14
C GLU A 105 14.96 3.66 5.88
N GLU A 106 15.00 4.04 7.16
CA GLU A 106 16.18 3.90 8.00
C GLU A 106 16.56 2.43 8.22
N ALA A 107 15.59 1.62 8.62
CA ALA A 107 15.84 0.21 8.95
C ALA A 107 16.20 -0.64 7.74
N LEU A 108 15.59 -0.37 6.57
CA LEU A 108 15.85 -1.08 5.31
C LEU A 108 17.02 -0.48 4.52
N GLY A 109 17.51 0.70 4.89
CA GLY A 109 18.64 1.37 4.25
C GLY A 109 18.35 1.86 2.82
N MET A 110 17.09 2.16 2.49
CA MET A 110 16.72 2.62 1.15
C MET A 110 15.51 3.55 1.15
N PRO A 111 15.40 4.45 0.16
CA PRO A 111 14.25 5.32 0.02
C PRO A 111 13.00 4.52 -0.38
N LEU A 112 11.85 4.89 0.17
CA LEU A 112 10.55 4.29 -0.13
C LEU A 112 9.63 5.33 -0.78
N ALA A 113 9.00 4.99 -1.89
CA ALA A 113 8.06 5.87 -2.55
C ALA A 113 6.65 5.71 -1.93
N PHE A 114 6.12 6.79 -1.36
CA PHE A 114 4.73 6.84 -0.94
C PHE A 114 3.83 6.76 -2.16
N THR A 115 3.00 5.75 -2.22
CA THR A 115 2.18 5.42 -3.38
C THR A 115 0.70 5.45 -3.02
N LEU A 116 -0.09 6.09 -3.87
CA LEU A 116 -1.54 6.21 -3.73
C LEU A 116 -2.24 5.50 -4.89
N GLY A 117 -3.32 4.79 -4.59
CA GLY A 117 -4.07 4.10 -5.62
C GLY A 117 -5.21 3.26 -5.04
N TYR A 118 -5.43 2.10 -5.61
CA TYR A 118 -6.46 1.15 -5.19
C TYR A 118 -5.95 -0.29 -5.28
N VAL A 119 -6.67 -1.20 -4.66
CA VAL A 119 -6.36 -2.63 -4.71
C VAL A 119 -7.47 -3.36 -5.45
N GLU A 120 -7.14 -4.08 -6.51
CA GLU A 120 -8.03 -5.10 -7.06
C GLU A 120 -7.96 -6.31 -6.14
N TYR A 121 -9.06 -6.62 -5.49
CA TYR A 121 -9.15 -7.74 -4.55
C TYR A 121 -10.41 -8.56 -4.83
N ASN A 122 -10.24 -9.86 -5.10
CA ASN A 122 -11.33 -10.78 -5.46
C ASN A 122 -12.23 -10.23 -6.59
N GLY A 123 -11.62 -9.62 -7.61
CA GLY A 123 -12.33 -9.07 -8.78
C GLY A 123 -13.01 -7.70 -8.53
N HIS A 124 -12.83 -7.10 -7.37
CA HIS A 124 -13.38 -5.79 -7.02
C HIS A 124 -12.30 -4.73 -6.85
N ASN A 125 -12.60 -3.52 -7.30
CA ASN A 125 -11.72 -2.35 -7.09
C ASN A 125 -12.00 -1.74 -5.72
N VAL A 126 -11.16 -2.08 -4.72
CA VAL A 126 -11.27 -1.56 -3.35
C VAL A 126 -10.51 -0.23 -3.26
N PHE A 127 -11.15 0.82 -2.76
CA PHE A 127 -10.63 2.20 -2.67
C PHE A 127 -10.36 2.89 -4.02
N TYR A 128 -11.08 2.54 -5.06
CA TYR A 128 -10.89 3.15 -6.37
C TYR A 128 -11.51 4.55 -6.47
N SER A 129 -10.70 5.52 -6.90
CA SER A 129 -11.15 6.84 -7.33
C SER A 129 -10.77 7.09 -8.79
N HIS A 130 -11.71 7.57 -9.58
CA HIS A 130 -11.45 7.91 -10.97
C HIS A 130 -10.51 9.13 -11.06
N HIS A 131 -9.60 9.18 -12.04
CA HIS A 131 -8.64 10.28 -12.22
C HIS A 131 -9.26 11.68 -12.28
N ARG A 132 -10.49 11.82 -12.82
CA ARG A 132 -11.21 13.10 -12.81
C ARG A 132 -11.56 13.56 -11.39
N VAL A 133 -11.86 12.61 -10.50
CA VAL A 133 -12.16 12.90 -9.08
C VAL A 133 -10.89 13.34 -8.38
N LEU A 134 -9.77 12.62 -8.57
CA LEU A 134 -8.47 13.00 -8.00
C LEU A 134 -8.05 14.40 -8.44
N LYS A 135 -8.21 14.72 -9.73
CA LYS A 135 -7.94 16.08 -10.27
C LYS A 135 -8.89 17.14 -9.72
N ALA A 136 -10.15 16.82 -9.48
CA ALA A 136 -11.11 17.75 -8.90
C ALA A 136 -10.79 18.06 -7.44
N MET A 137 -10.34 17.08 -6.66
CA MET A 137 -9.89 17.26 -5.27
C MET A 137 -8.70 18.23 -5.15
N LEU A 138 -7.74 18.19 -6.08
CA LEU A 138 -6.64 19.17 -6.12
C LEU A 138 -7.10 20.61 -6.29
N LYS A 139 -8.26 20.81 -6.93
CA LYS A 139 -8.81 22.17 -7.15
C LYS A 139 -9.72 22.65 -6.03
N LYS A 140 -10.43 21.74 -5.39
CA LYS A 140 -11.55 22.05 -4.47
C LYS A 140 -11.29 21.62 -3.03
N GLY A 141 -10.21 20.89 -2.76
CA GLY A 141 -9.99 20.19 -1.51
C GLY A 141 -10.84 18.91 -1.40
N VAL A 142 -10.73 18.25 -0.27
CA VAL A 142 -11.47 17.03 0.05
C VAL A 142 -12.91 17.36 0.41
N PRO A 143 -13.92 16.80 -0.26
CA PRO A 143 -15.32 17.06 0.06
C PRO A 143 -15.80 16.33 1.32
N SER A 144 -15.06 15.31 1.77
CA SER A 144 -15.39 14.43 2.89
C SER A 144 -14.11 13.85 3.49
N PRO A 145 -14.05 13.61 4.80
CA PRO A 145 -12.90 12.94 5.43
C PRO A 145 -12.68 11.51 4.91
N ALA A 146 -13.71 10.87 4.35
CA ALA A 146 -13.60 9.54 3.74
C ALA A 146 -13.10 9.66 2.29
N LEU A 147 -11.82 9.38 2.08
CA LEU A 147 -11.22 9.26 0.75
C LEU A 147 -11.30 7.83 0.25
N ASN A 148 -11.88 7.65 -0.94
CA ASN A 148 -11.83 6.36 -1.61
C ASN A 148 -10.50 6.21 -2.35
N LEU A 149 -9.43 6.06 -1.58
CA LEU A 149 -8.03 5.97 -2.02
C LEU A 149 -7.24 5.22 -0.95
N HIS A 150 -6.27 4.42 -1.37
CA HIS A 150 -5.42 3.64 -0.48
C HIS A 150 -3.96 4.07 -0.61
N ALA A 151 -3.17 3.87 0.45
CA ALA A 151 -1.77 4.21 0.50
C ALA A 151 -0.91 3.01 0.89
N TRP A 152 0.25 2.89 0.24
CA TRP A 152 1.30 1.93 0.54
C TRP A 152 2.67 2.50 0.19
N LEU A 153 3.74 1.76 0.50
CA LEU A 153 5.11 2.11 0.12
C LEU A 153 5.57 1.21 -1.03
N THR A 154 6.30 1.81 -1.97
CA THR A 154 6.94 1.08 -3.08
C THR A 154 8.45 1.22 -2.98
N LEU A 155 9.16 0.09 -2.99
CA LEU A 155 10.62 0.02 -3.00
C LEU A 155 11.18 0.35 -4.38
N PRO A 156 12.48 0.72 -4.47
CA PRO A 156 13.18 0.85 -5.77
C PRO A 156 13.12 -0.40 -6.65
N SER A 157 13.00 -1.57 -6.07
CA SER A 157 12.77 -2.88 -6.72
C SER A 157 11.30 -3.14 -7.12
N HIS A 158 10.41 -2.15 -6.92
CA HIS A 158 8.96 -2.22 -7.13
C HIS A 158 8.20 -3.17 -6.20
N GLU A 159 8.82 -3.68 -5.15
CA GLU A 159 8.11 -4.40 -4.10
C GLU A 159 7.19 -3.47 -3.33
N VAL A 160 6.08 -4.01 -2.88
CA VAL A 160 5.02 -3.30 -2.16
C VAL A 160 5.12 -3.62 -0.68
N ILE A 161 5.08 -2.59 0.16
CA ILE A 161 4.87 -2.69 1.60
C ILE A 161 3.52 -2.04 1.93
N ASP A 162 2.58 -2.83 2.44
CA ASP A 162 1.28 -2.36 2.90
C ASP A 162 0.95 -2.93 4.28
N MET A 163 0.76 -2.05 5.25
CA MET A 163 0.51 -2.38 6.64
C MET A 163 -0.96 -2.38 7.03
N THR A 164 -1.87 -1.90 6.17
CA THR A 164 -3.23 -1.52 6.58
C THR A 164 -4.36 -2.14 5.76
N PHE A 165 -4.13 -2.57 4.52
CA PHE A 165 -5.18 -3.08 3.65
C PHE A 165 -5.94 -4.25 4.28
N GLY A 166 -5.20 -5.27 4.75
CA GLY A 166 -5.82 -6.45 5.36
C GLY A 166 -6.67 -6.09 6.59
N THR A 167 -6.15 -5.23 7.45
CA THR A 167 -6.86 -4.78 8.65
C THR A 167 -8.11 -3.98 8.29
N THR A 168 -8.00 -2.99 7.40
CA THR A 168 -9.14 -2.18 6.98
C THR A 168 -10.21 -3.02 6.29
N TYR A 169 -9.81 -3.88 5.35
CA TYR A 169 -10.74 -4.75 4.64
C TYR A 169 -11.42 -5.74 5.59
N GLY A 170 -10.66 -6.32 6.52
CA GLY A 170 -11.17 -7.28 7.49
C GLY A 170 -12.15 -6.67 8.48
N VAL A 171 -11.86 -5.47 9.01
CA VAL A 171 -12.76 -4.76 9.93
C VAL A 171 -14.03 -4.33 9.22
N VAL A 172 -13.92 -3.66 8.06
CA VAL A 172 -15.08 -3.14 7.32
C VAL A 172 -16.01 -4.25 6.83
N ASN A 173 -15.46 -5.38 6.38
CA ASN A 173 -16.24 -6.49 5.84
C ASN A 173 -16.50 -7.62 6.86
N GLN A 174 -16.10 -7.43 8.13
CA GLN A 174 -16.27 -8.43 9.20
C GLN A 174 -15.61 -9.78 8.87
N ILE A 175 -14.37 -9.74 8.35
CA ILE A 175 -13.57 -10.92 7.99
C ILE A 175 -12.34 -10.99 8.91
N PRO A 176 -12.45 -11.60 10.10
CA PRO A 176 -11.37 -11.63 11.10
C PRO A 176 -10.07 -12.27 10.58
N SER A 177 -10.17 -13.20 9.65
CA SER A 177 -9.02 -13.95 9.12
C SER A 177 -8.01 -13.12 8.33
N VAL A 178 -8.38 -11.89 7.92
CA VAL A 178 -7.47 -10.99 7.20
C VAL A 178 -7.02 -9.78 8.03
N ILE A 179 -7.60 -9.60 9.23
CA ILE A 179 -7.17 -8.54 10.17
C ILE A 179 -5.72 -8.80 10.61
N GLY A 180 -4.90 -7.76 10.59
CA GLY A 180 -3.47 -7.83 10.91
C GLY A 180 -2.59 -8.38 9.79
N ARG A 181 -3.15 -8.78 8.64
CA ARG A 181 -2.34 -9.19 7.49
C ARG A 181 -1.71 -7.98 6.83
N MET A 182 -0.41 -8.08 6.60
CA MET A 182 0.39 -7.07 5.93
C MET A 182 1.04 -7.66 4.69
N CYS A 183 1.43 -6.80 3.76
CA CYS A 183 2.10 -7.19 2.53
C CYS A 183 3.52 -6.62 2.53
N PHE A 184 4.53 -7.46 2.26
CA PHE A 184 5.85 -7.06 1.81
C PHE A 184 6.30 -8.07 0.76
N MET A 185 6.02 -7.77 -0.50
CA MET A 185 6.34 -8.69 -1.60
C MET A 185 6.41 -7.96 -2.94
N HIS A 186 7.04 -8.61 -3.91
CA HIS A 186 7.01 -8.15 -5.29
C HIS A 186 5.64 -8.45 -5.92
N PRO A 187 5.09 -7.53 -6.73
CA PRO A 187 3.78 -7.71 -7.37
C PRO A 187 3.65 -8.95 -8.24
N ASP A 188 4.74 -9.43 -8.84
CA ASP A 188 4.73 -10.66 -9.62
C ASP A 188 4.49 -11.93 -8.78
N ASP A 189 4.73 -11.84 -7.47
CA ASP A 189 4.51 -12.93 -6.52
C ASP A 189 3.09 -12.88 -5.92
N MET A 190 2.35 -11.81 -6.19
CA MET A 190 0.96 -11.68 -5.75
C MET A 190 0.05 -12.62 -6.53
N THR A 191 -1.00 -13.08 -5.86
CA THR A 191 -2.05 -13.88 -6.51
C THR A 191 -2.87 -13.03 -7.48
N ALA A 192 -3.52 -13.68 -8.46
CA ALA A 192 -4.41 -12.99 -9.39
C ALA A 192 -5.58 -12.27 -8.68
N ASP A 193 -5.91 -12.72 -7.45
CA ASP A 193 -7.01 -12.19 -6.65
C ASP A 193 -6.64 -10.91 -5.89
N MET A 194 -5.34 -10.53 -5.85
CA MET A 194 -4.88 -9.33 -5.17
C MET A 194 -3.82 -8.61 -6.01
N GLN A 195 -4.13 -7.39 -6.45
CA GLN A 195 -3.19 -6.59 -7.23
C GLN A 195 -3.27 -5.11 -6.86
N TYR A 196 -2.12 -4.51 -6.60
CA TYR A 196 -2.00 -3.08 -6.35
C TYR A 196 -1.99 -2.29 -7.67
N ARG A 197 -2.75 -1.20 -7.68
CA ARG A 197 -2.97 -0.34 -8.86
C ARG A 197 -2.60 1.11 -8.52
N PRO A 198 -1.31 1.50 -8.70
CA PRO A 198 -0.86 2.86 -8.43
C PRO A 198 -1.54 3.88 -9.36
N GLN A 199 -1.93 5.02 -8.79
CA GLN A 199 -2.56 6.14 -9.48
C GLN A 199 -1.74 7.43 -9.35
N LEU A 200 -1.12 7.65 -8.19
CA LEU A 200 -0.26 8.79 -7.87
C LEU A 200 0.94 8.32 -7.04
N VAL A 201 2.03 9.08 -7.09
CA VAL A 201 3.24 8.84 -6.28
C VAL A 201 3.68 10.14 -5.63
N GLY A 202 4.03 10.07 -4.34
CA GLY A 202 4.43 11.19 -3.50
C GLY A 202 3.34 11.61 -2.53
N GLU A 203 3.76 12.27 -1.46
CA GLU A 203 2.94 12.70 -0.33
C GLU A 203 2.21 14.03 -0.60
N ASP A 204 2.75 14.83 -1.51
CA ASP A 204 2.28 16.19 -1.86
C ASP A 204 0.78 16.23 -2.22
N TYR A 205 0.25 15.14 -2.79
CA TYR A 205 -1.17 15.07 -3.10
C TYR A 205 -2.05 15.22 -1.85
N LEU A 206 -1.72 14.51 -0.76
CA LEU A 206 -2.50 14.54 0.48
C LEU A 206 -2.46 15.93 1.13
N GLU A 207 -1.29 16.57 1.11
CA GLU A 207 -1.12 17.92 1.62
C GLU A 207 -1.97 18.92 0.84
N ARG A 208 -1.90 18.88 -0.49
CA ARG A 208 -2.59 19.84 -1.37
C ARG A 208 -4.11 19.69 -1.39
N ILE A 209 -4.64 18.52 -1.12
CA ILE A 209 -6.08 18.33 -0.94
C ILE A 209 -6.55 18.63 0.48
N GLY A 210 -5.63 18.92 1.43
CA GLY A 210 -5.94 19.21 2.83
C GLY A 210 -6.19 17.94 3.67
N ALA A 211 -5.84 16.75 3.18
CA ALA A 211 -6.08 15.50 3.90
C ALA A 211 -5.16 15.34 5.12
N THR A 212 -3.97 15.94 5.12
CA THR A 212 -3.01 15.87 6.24
C THR A 212 -3.53 16.53 7.51
N HIS A 213 -4.35 17.57 7.41
CA HIS A 213 -4.98 18.21 8.58
C HIS A 213 -6.00 17.29 9.27
N ILE A 214 -6.62 16.38 8.53
CA ILE A 214 -7.60 15.43 9.06
C ILE A 214 -6.88 14.31 9.84
N LEU A 215 -5.66 13.94 9.44
CA LEU A 215 -4.86 12.88 10.05
C LEU A 215 -4.26 13.27 11.41
N LEU A 216 -4.19 14.56 11.71
CA LEU A 216 -3.59 15.10 12.93
C LEU A 216 -4.62 15.43 14.03
N MET A 217 -5.91 15.25 13.78
CA MET A 217 -6.95 15.46 14.79
C MET A 217 -7.16 14.16 15.59
N PRO A 218 -6.93 14.17 16.91
CA PRO A 218 -7.33 13.04 17.74
C PRO A 218 -8.86 12.89 17.69
N SER A 219 -9.29 11.66 17.44
CA SER A 219 -10.71 11.25 17.50
C SER A 219 -11.25 11.32 18.93
#